data_924fbdb591a8f0e0ea8e4e13896e5d02
#
_entry.id   924fbdb591a8f0e0ea8e4e13896e5d02
#
_cell.length_a   1.000
_cell.length_b   1.000
_cell.length_c   1.000
_cell.angle_alpha   90.00
_cell.angle_beta   90.00
_cell.angle_gamma   90.00
#
_symmetry.space_group_name_H-M   'P 1'
#
loop_
_entity.id
_entity.type
_entity.pdbx_description
1 polymer ?
#
loop_
_entity_poly.entity_id
_entity_poly.type
_entity_poly.pdbx_seq_one_letter_code
_entity_poly.pdbx_strand_id
1 'polypeptide(L)'
;LFMHGENIDVDGFRLNGNYSFQYCRNVVIRNAEIHSKDAFWNTEDVTVYDSVVDGEYLGWHSRNLRLVNCRISGTQALCYAENLVLENCTLGEDADLCFEYSSVHAEIKGRVHSVKNPRSGRIVAEEYGDIILDEHCKAPANCSIETGKAQSGEAA
;
A
#
# COMPACT_ATOMS: atom_id res chain seq x y z
N LEU A 1 -16.61 -5.35 -7.52
CA LEU A 1 -17.05 -4.03 -7.97
C LEU A 1 -15.98 -3.36 -8.79
N PHE A 2 -16.34 -2.81 -9.93
CA PHE A 2 -15.44 -2.10 -10.86
C PHE A 2 -14.30 -2.95 -11.41
N MET A 3 -14.56 -4.18 -11.78
CA MET A 3 -13.54 -4.98 -12.47
C MET A 3 -13.37 -4.48 -13.90
N HIS A 4 -12.12 -4.33 -14.35
CA HIS A 4 -11.76 -3.83 -15.67
C HIS A 4 -12.28 -2.42 -15.99
N GLY A 5 -12.56 -1.60 -14.97
CA GLY A 5 -13.00 -0.23 -15.18
C GLY A 5 -11.87 0.71 -15.55
N GLU A 6 -12.20 1.80 -16.21
CA GLU A 6 -11.25 2.86 -16.56
C GLU A 6 -11.84 4.23 -16.26
N ASN A 7 -10.97 5.17 -15.90
CA ASN A 7 -11.38 6.57 -15.69
C ASN A 7 -12.47 6.70 -14.63
N ILE A 8 -12.21 6.13 -13.46
CA ILE A 8 -13.14 6.12 -12.34
C ILE A 8 -12.74 7.18 -11.33
N ASP A 9 -13.68 8.02 -10.92
CA ASP A 9 -13.48 9.01 -9.87
C ASP A 9 -14.62 8.88 -8.87
N VAL A 10 -14.30 8.48 -7.64
CA VAL A 10 -15.31 8.30 -6.59
C VAL A 10 -14.90 9.05 -5.33
N ASP A 11 -15.89 9.57 -4.62
CA ASP A 11 -15.69 10.32 -3.40
C ASP A 11 -16.79 9.96 -2.41
N GLY A 12 -16.39 9.55 -1.21
CA GLY A 12 -17.32 9.31 -0.13
C GLY A 12 -18.17 8.07 -0.28
N PHE A 13 -17.55 6.87 -0.37
CA PHE A 13 -18.32 5.64 -0.43
C PHE A 13 -17.80 4.59 0.54
N ARG A 14 -18.61 3.59 0.77
CA ARG A 14 -18.27 2.46 1.63
C ARG A 14 -18.51 1.16 0.86
N LEU A 15 -17.52 0.29 0.90
CA LEU A 15 -17.54 -0.98 0.19
C LEU A 15 -17.22 -2.13 1.13
N ASN A 16 -18.07 -3.14 1.12
CA ASN A 16 -17.79 -4.42 1.76
C ASN A 16 -17.95 -5.49 0.70
N GLY A 17 -16.86 -6.17 0.38
CA GLY A 17 -16.90 -7.20 -0.66
C GLY A 17 -15.52 -7.76 -0.90
N ASN A 18 -15.34 -8.44 -2.01
CA ASN A 18 -14.05 -9.02 -2.40
C ASN A 18 -13.76 -8.70 -3.85
N TYR A 19 -12.45 -8.70 -4.18
CA TYR A 19 -11.96 -8.57 -5.55
C TYR A 19 -12.35 -7.24 -6.19
N SER A 20 -12.28 -6.16 -5.40
CA SER A 20 -12.74 -4.84 -5.84
C SER A 20 -11.66 -4.10 -6.63
N PHE A 21 -12.08 -3.40 -7.68
CA PHE A 21 -11.22 -2.59 -8.54
C PHE A 21 -10.12 -3.39 -9.25
N GLN A 22 -10.29 -4.69 -9.43
CA GLN A 22 -9.28 -5.49 -10.11
C GLN A 22 -9.17 -5.10 -11.58
N TYR A 23 -7.95 -5.05 -12.09
CA TYR A 23 -7.66 -4.71 -13.48
C TYR A 23 -8.18 -3.33 -13.91
N CYS A 24 -8.40 -2.43 -12.96
CA CYS A 24 -8.83 -1.08 -13.26
C CYS A 24 -7.65 -0.19 -13.62
N ARG A 25 -7.93 0.87 -14.35
CA ARG A 25 -6.92 1.85 -14.77
C ARG A 25 -7.44 3.26 -14.61
N ASN A 26 -6.54 4.17 -14.21
CA ASN A 26 -6.85 5.58 -14.03
C ASN A 26 -8.03 5.79 -13.08
N VAL A 27 -7.80 5.50 -11.81
CA VAL A 27 -8.81 5.56 -10.75
C VAL A 27 -8.37 6.55 -9.69
N VAL A 28 -9.27 7.40 -9.26
CA VAL A 28 -9.07 8.29 -8.12
C VAL A 28 -10.18 8.05 -7.10
N ILE A 29 -9.79 7.78 -5.87
CA ILE A 29 -10.71 7.49 -4.78
C ILE A 29 -10.42 8.44 -3.63
N ARG A 30 -11.48 9.05 -3.07
CA ARG A 30 -11.37 9.95 -1.92
C ARG A 30 -12.40 9.59 -0.87
N ASN A 31 -11.99 9.71 0.40
CA ASN A 31 -12.92 9.60 1.53
C ASN A 31 -13.73 8.32 1.51
N ALA A 32 -13.07 7.21 1.26
CA ALA A 32 -13.73 5.90 1.16
C ALA A 32 -13.38 5.00 2.34
N GLU A 33 -14.23 4.02 2.56
CA GLU A 33 -13.96 2.92 3.48
C GLU A 33 -14.13 1.63 2.69
N ILE A 34 -13.03 0.94 2.46
CA ILE A 34 -12.99 -0.24 1.60
C ILE A 34 -12.56 -1.45 2.42
N HIS A 35 -13.44 -2.43 2.54
CA HIS A 35 -13.16 -3.71 3.17
C HIS A 35 -13.27 -4.78 2.10
N SER A 36 -12.14 -5.18 1.52
CA SER A 36 -12.14 -6.05 0.36
C SER A 36 -10.86 -6.85 0.27
N LYS A 37 -10.99 -8.17 0.21
CA LYS A 37 -9.88 -9.04 -0.12
C LYS A 37 -9.48 -8.80 -1.57
N ASP A 38 -8.18 -8.82 -1.84
CA ASP A 38 -7.61 -8.67 -3.18
C ASP A 38 -8.04 -7.36 -3.88
N ALA A 39 -8.22 -6.28 -3.12
CA ALA A 39 -8.52 -4.99 -3.70
C ALA A 39 -7.32 -4.48 -4.51
N PHE A 40 -7.60 -3.83 -5.62
CA PHE A 40 -6.59 -3.22 -6.51
C PHE A 40 -5.62 -4.21 -7.14
N TRP A 41 -6.00 -5.45 -7.27
CA TRP A 41 -5.18 -6.47 -7.93
C TRP A 41 -4.97 -6.09 -9.40
N ASN A 42 -3.70 -6.06 -9.81
CA ASN A 42 -3.31 -5.80 -11.19
C ASN A 42 -3.89 -4.49 -11.76
N THR A 43 -3.91 -3.45 -10.94
CA THR A 43 -4.37 -2.12 -11.36
C THR A 43 -3.21 -1.30 -11.92
N GLU A 44 -3.57 -0.19 -12.57
CA GLU A 44 -2.60 0.76 -13.10
C GLU A 44 -3.10 2.19 -12.88
N ASP A 45 -2.23 3.05 -12.39
CA ASP A 45 -2.51 4.47 -12.18
C ASP A 45 -3.72 4.71 -11.26
N VAL A 46 -3.63 4.18 -10.04
CA VAL A 46 -4.66 4.36 -9.01
C VAL A 46 -4.12 5.23 -7.90
N THR A 47 -4.89 6.25 -7.51
CA THR A 47 -4.57 7.09 -6.35
C THR A 47 -5.73 7.09 -5.37
N VAL A 48 -5.43 6.84 -4.10
CA VAL A 48 -6.42 6.78 -3.02
C VAL A 48 -6.06 7.80 -1.95
N TYR A 49 -6.99 8.68 -1.62
CA TYR A 49 -6.80 9.75 -0.63
C TYR A 49 -7.73 9.57 0.57
N ASP A 50 -7.20 9.81 1.76
CA ASP A 50 -8.00 9.98 2.98
C ASP A 50 -8.99 8.84 3.22
N SER A 51 -8.53 7.61 3.06
CA SER A 51 -9.40 6.43 3.07
C SER A 51 -8.90 5.36 4.05
N VAL A 52 -9.81 4.46 4.38
CA VAL A 52 -9.50 3.23 5.10
C VAL A 52 -9.59 2.09 4.10
N VAL A 53 -8.52 1.31 3.99
CA VAL A 53 -8.47 0.17 3.09
C VAL A 53 -8.03 -1.05 3.88
N ASP A 54 -8.93 -2.00 4.02
CA ASP A 54 -8.75 -3.19 4.84
C ASP A 54 -9.04 -4.44 4.01
N GLY A 55 -8.10 -5.37 4.01
CA GLY A 55 -8.29 -6.64 3.33
C GLY A 55 -6.97 -7.29 2.98
N GLU A 56 -7.00 -8.63 2.87
CA GLU A 56 -5.83 -9.42 2.52
C GLU A 56 -5.36 -9.12 1.09
N TYR A 57 -4.05 -9.16 0.90
CA TYR A 57 -3.42 -9.12 -0.43
C TYR A 57 -3.70 -7.84 -1.22
N LEU A 58 -3.80 -6.74 -0.51
CA LEU A 58 -4.06 -5.43 -1.11
C LEU A 58 -2.99 -5.04 -2.12
N GLY A 59 -3.40 -4.61 -3.28
CA GLY A 59 -2.52 -3.97 -4.26
C GLY A 59 -1.54 -4.89 -4.98
N TRP A 60 -1.73 -6.20 -4.90
CA TRP A 60 -0.83 -7.14 -5.56
C TRP A 60 -0.81 -6.92 -7.07
N HIS A 61 0.39 -6.92 -7.63
CA HIS A 61 0.63 -6.73 -9.07
C HIS A 61 0.14 -5.39 -9.62
N SER A 62 -0.01 -4.40 -8.75
CA SER A 62 -0.39 -3.05 -9.18
C SER A 62 0.83 -2.32 -9.76
N ARG A 63 0.54 -1.32 -10.59
CA ARG A 63 1.53 -0.40 -11.14
C ARG A 63 1.06 1.03 -10.88
N ASN A 64 1.96 1.84 -10.32
CA ASN A 64 1.66 3.24 -9.99
C ASN A 64 0.46 3.39 -9.04
N LEU A 65 0.41 2.59 -8.00
CA LEU A 65 -0.56 2.73 -6.92
C LEU A 65 -0.03 3.73 -5.91
N ARG A 66 -0.83 4.74 -5.61
CA ARG A 66 -0.46 5.78 -4.65
C ARG A 66 -1.54 5.89 -3.57
N LEU A 67 -1.12 5.81 -2.33
CA LEU A 67 -2.01 5.90 -1.17
C LEU A 67 -1.56 7.09 -0.31
N VAL A 68 -2.45 8.05 -0.10
CA VAL A 68 -2.15 9.29 0.62
C VAL A 68 -3.09 9.44 1.80
N ASN A 69 -2.56 9.60 3.00
CA ASN A 69 -3.33 9.74 4.24
C ASN A 69 -4.30 8.58 4.46
N CYS A 70 -3.86 7.36 4.19
CA CYS A 70 -4.72 6.18 4.30
C CYS A 70 -4.36 5.33 5.51
N ARG A 71 -5.35 4.59 6.02
CA ARG A 71 -5.14 3.52 6.99
C ARG A 71 -5.28 2.20 6.27
N ILE A 72 -4.25 1.39 6.36
CA ILE A 72 -4.15 0.15 5.60
C ILE A 72 -4.03 -1.00 6.57
N SER A 73 -4.81 -2.05 6.36
CA SER A 73 -4.74 -3.26 7.18
C SER A 73 -4.99 -4.50 6.33
N GLY A 74 -4.64 -5.65 6.88
CA GLY A 74 -4.73 -6.93 6.19
C GLY A 74 -3.38 -7.53 5.87
N THR A 75 -3.28 -8.86 5.90
CA THR A 75 -2.02 -9.57 5.71
C THR A 75 -1.46 -9.41 4.30
N GLN A 76 -0.14 -9.39 4.22
CA GLN A 76 0.62 -9.38 2.97
C GLN A 76 0.17 -8.25 2.03
N ALA A 77 -0.03 -7.08 2.60
CA ALA A 77 -0.42 -5.90 1.83
C ALA A 77 0.73 -5.42 0.95
N LEU A 78 0.36 -4.95 -0.25
CA LEU A 78 1.25 -4.17 -1.11
C LEU A 78 2.48 -4.96 -1.57
N CYS A 79 2.28 -6.23 -1.88
CA CYS A 79 3.32 -7.10 -2.43
C CYS A 79 3.26 -7.11 -3.95
N TYR A 80 4.39 -7.39 -4.59
CA TYR A 80 4.51 -7.48 -6.04
C TYR A 80 4.04 -6.22 -6.77
N ALA A 81 4.12 -5.07 -6.12
CA ALA A 81 3.72 -3.80 -6.72
C ALA A 81 4.91 -3.11 -7.38
N GLU A 82 4.63 -2.37 -8.42
CA GLU A 82 5.63 -1.61 -9.17
C GLU A 82 5.35 -0.12 -9.01
N ASN A 83 6.36 0.63 -8.60
CA ASN A 83 6.26 2.06 -8.36
C ASN A 83 5.14 2.40 -7.38
N LEU A 84 5.15 1.74 -6.24
CA LEU A 84 4.20 1.95 -5.15
C LEU A 84 4.61 3.18 -4.33
N VAL A 85 3.66 4.04 -4.02
CA VAL A 85 3.92 5.22 -3.20
C VAL A 85 2.92 5.28 -2.04
N LEU A 86 3.44 5.42 -0.83
CA LEU A 86 2.65 5.70 0.37
C LEU A 86 3.10 7.02 0.96
N GLU A 87 2.16 7.93 1.17
CA GLU A 87 2.42 9.21 1.81
C GLU A 87 1.56 9.34 3.06
N ASN A 88 2.19 9.52 4.20
CA ASN A 88 1.50 9.76 5.47
C ASN A 88 0.44 8.69 5.78
N CYS A 89 0.80 7.42 5.60
CA CYS A 89 -0.09 6.29 5.84
C CYS A 89 0.19 5.60 7.16
N THR A 90 -0.80 4.88 7.68
CA THR A 90 -0.62 3.98 8.82
C THR A 90 -0.92 2.55 8.39
N LEU A 91 -0.16 1.61 8.94
CA LEU A 91 -0.37 0.18 8.72
C LEU A 91 -0.86 -0.44 10.02
N GLY A 92 -1.95 -1.20 9.95
CA GLY A 92 -2.50 -1.89 11.12
C GLY A 92 -1.62 -3.05 11.58
N GLU A 93 -1.92 -3.55 12.77
CA GLU A 93 -1.17 -4.66 13.37
C GLU A 93 -1.22 -5.94 12.53
N ASP A 94 -2.30 -6.13 11.79
CA ASP A 94 -2.47 -7.29 10.93
C ASP A 94 -1.89 -7.09 9.53
N ALA A 95 -1.35 -5.90 9.24
CA ALA A 95 -0.65 -5.66 7.98
C ALA A 95 0.79 -6.19 8.09
N ASP A 96 0.92 -7.49 8.08
CA ASP A 96 2.20 -8.17 8.20
C ASP A 96 2.78 -8.56 6.83
N LEU A 97 4.06 -8.83 6.78
CA LEU A 97 4.79 -9.28 5.59
C LEU A 97 4.56 -8.36 4.39
N CYS A 98 4.62 -7.05 4.65
CA CYS A 98 4.35 -6.04 3.64
C CYS A 98 5.48 -5.88 2.63
N PHE A 99 5.13 -5.41 1.44
CA PHE A 99 6.05 -4.94 0.40
C PHE A 99 6.90 -6.01 -0.27
N GLU A 100 6.57 -7.29 -0.14
CA GLU A 100 7.36 -8.35 -0.76
C GLU A 100 7.47 -8.14 -2.27
N TYR A 101 8.71 -8.05 -2.76
CA TYR A 101 9.06 -7.86 -4.17
C TYR A 101 8.49 -6.59 -4.80
N SER A 102 8.17 -5.58 -4.00
CA SER A 102 7.66 -4.31 -4.51
C SER A 102 8.79 -3.29 -4.67
N SER A 103 8.69 -2.45 -5.70
CA SER A 103 9.42 -1.20 -5.73
C SER A 103 8.56 -0.14 -5.05
N VAL A 104 9.08 0.48 -3.99
CA VAL A 104 8.25 1.25 -3.07
C VAL A 104 8.95 2.50 -2.56
N HIS A 105 8.18 3.59 -2.43
CA HIS A 105 8.56 4.77 -1.67
C HIS A 105 7.45 5.01 -0.65
N ALA A 106 7.74 4.76 0.62
CA ALA A 106 6.72 4.80 1.67
C ALA A 106 7.14 5.68 2.83
N GLU A 107 6.24 6.56 3.23
CA GLU A 107 6.31 7.30 4.48
C GLU A 107 5.17 6.83 5.37
N ILE A 108 5.50 6.15 6.46
CA ILE A 108 4.53 5.48 7.32
C ILE A 108 4.60 6.10 8.71
N LYS A 109 3.44 6.48 9.24
CA LYS A 109 3.32 6.95 10.61
C LYS A 109 3.21 5.77 11.55
N GLY A 110 3.94 5.81 12.66
CA GLY A 110 3.89 4.78 13.66
C GLY A 110 4.67 3.53 13.29
N ARG A 111 4.15 2.39 13.68
CA ARG A 111 4.87 1.11 13.60
C ARG A 111 4.44 0.28 12.42
N VAL A 112 5.40 -0.34 11.76
CA VAL A 112 5.17 -1.38 10.76
C VAL A 112 5.39 -2.74 11.41
N HIS A 113 4.39 -3.62 11.35
CA HIS A 113 4.48 -4.94 11.95
C HIS A 113 5.64 -5.75 11.36
N SER A 114 5.67 -5.88 10.05
CA SER A 114 6.78 -6.56 9.39
C SER A 114 6.89 -6.19 7.91
N VAL A 115 8.13 -6.17 7.45
CA VAL A 115 8.48 -5.93 6.04
C VAL A 115 9.21 -7.17 5.54
N LYS A 116 8.89 -7.63 4.33
CA LYS A 116 9.53 -8.81 3.77
C LYS A 116 10.02 -8.55 2.35
N ASN A 117 11.32 -8.73 2.16
CA ASN A 117 11.96 -8.76 0.84
C ASN A 117 11.50 -7.66 -0.14
N PRO A 118 11.51 -6.37 0.24
CA PRO A 118 11.19 -5.32 -0.72
C PRO A 118 12.23 -5.32 -1.83
N ARG A 119 11.81 -4.98 -3.03
CA ARG A 119 12.69 -5.07 -4.20
C ARG A 119 13.58 -3.84 -4.35
N SER A 120 13.04 -2.66 -4.17
CA SER A 120 13.79 -1.41 -4.32
C SER A 120 13.03 -0.23 -3.73
N GLY A 121 13.72 0.87 -3.53
CA GLY A 121 13.13 2.12 -3.10
C GLY A 121 13.53 2.53 -1.68
N ARG A 122 12.58 3.13 -0.97
CA ARG A 122 12.83 3.65 0.37
C ARG A 122 11.58 3.53 1.23
N ILE A 123 11.74 2.98 2.42
CA ILE A 123 10.66 2.87 3.41
C ILE A 123 11.10 3.62 4.67
N VAL A 124 10.26 4.54 5.13
CA VAL A 124 10.49 5.29 6.38
C VAL A 124 9.30 5.05 7.30
N ALA A 125 9.58 4.63 8.52
CA ALA A 125 8.57 4.44 9.57
C ALA A 125 9.18 4.78 10.92
N GLU A 126 8.34 5.01 11.91
CA GLU A 126 8.83 5.35 13.25
C GLU A 126 9.37 4.12 13.99
N GLU A 127 8.81 2.96 13.73
CA GLU A 127 9.22 1.71 14.38
C GLU A 127 8.91 0.53 13.47
N TYR A 128 9.69 -0.52 13.61
CA TYR A 128 9.49 -1.78 12.87
C TYR A 128 9.45 -2.95 13.86
N GLY A 129 8.58 -3.92 13.58
CA GLY A 129 8.65 -5.23 14.19
C GLY A 129 9.73 -6.04 13.50
N ASP A 130 9.33 -6.96 12.62
CA ASP A 130 10.28 -7.81 11.92
C ASP A 130 10.63 -7.24 10.55
N ILE A 131 11.91 -7.26 10.22
CA ILE A 131 12.40 -6.96 8.87
C ILE A 131 13.01 -8.26 8.35
N ILE A 132 12.38 -8.85 7.36
CA ILE A 132 12.77 -10.14 6.81
C ILE A 132 13.46 -9.95 5.46
N LEU A 133 14.75 -10.19 5.43
CA LEU A 133 15.57 -10.11 4.22
C LEU A 133 16.27 -11.47 4.09
N ASP A 134 15.57 -12.43 3.54
CA ASP A 134 16.06 -13.81 3.43
C ASP A 134 16.69 -14.09 2.06
N GLU A 135 16.91 -15.36 1.75
CA GLU A 135 17.55 -15.78 0.50
C GLU A 135 16.75 -15.39 -0.75
N HIS A 136 15.48 -15.07 -0.59
CA HIS A 136 14.64 -14.62 -1.70
C HIS A 136 14.70 -13.12 -1.93
N CYS A 137 15.44 -12.39 -1.10
CA CYS A 137 15.64 -10.95 -1.31
C CYS A 137 16.60 -10.73 -2.47
N LYS A 138 16.07 -10.25 -3.58
CA LYS A 138 16.82 -10.20 -4.84
C LYS A 138 17.86 -9.09 -4.89
N ALA A 139 17.65 -8.01 -4.16
CA ALA A 139 18.56 -6.87 -4.19
C ALA A 139 18.47 -6.09 -2.88
N PRO A 140 18.98 -6.65 -1.78
CA PRO A 140 18.81 -6.03 -0.46
C PRO A 140 19.40 -4.63 -0.36
N ALA A 141 20.41 -4.31 -1.15
CA ALA A 141 21.02 -2.98 -1.15
C ALA A 141 20.20 -1.93 -1.89
N ASN A 142 19.18 -2.34 -2.64
CA ASN A 142 18.38 -1.42 -3.44
C ASN A 142 17.18 -0.83 -2.71
N CYS A 143 16.87 -1.32 -1.52
CA CYS A 143 15.80 -0.77 -0.71
C CYS A 143 16.35 -0.28 0.63
N SER A 144 16.18 1.00 0.89
CA SER A 144 16.56 1.62 2.15
C SER A 144 15.39 1.52 3.11
N ILE A 145 15.62 0.91 4.29
CA ILE A 145 14.61 0.81 5.35
C ILE A 145 15.10 1.67 6.50
N GLU A 146 14.43 2.78 6.74
CA GLU A 146 14.87 3.82 7.64
C GLU A 146 13.88 4.06 8.77
N THR A 147 14.39 4.48 9.92
CA THR A 147 13.57 4.91 11.04
C THR A 147 13.48 6.42 11.03
N GLY A 148 12.29 6.97 11.13
CA GLY A 148 12.06 8.40 11.15
C GLY A 148 10.59 8.72 11.21
N LYS A 149 10.27 10.00 11.30
CA LYS A 149 8.87 10.44 11.30
C LYS A 149 8.43 10.77 9.89
N ALA A 150 7.19 10.40 9.57
CA ALA A 150 6.58 10.82 8.32
C ALA A 150 6.51 12.35 8.29
N GLN A 151 6.88 12.94 7.16
CA GLN A 151 6.93 14.40 7.03
C GLN A 151 5.65 14.99 6.49
N SER A 152 4.86 14.22 5.81
CA SER A 152 3.59 14.69 5.27
C SER A 152 2.67 15.15 6.39
N GLY A 153 2.10 16.33 6.24
CA GLY A 153 1.21 16.88 7.23
C GLY A 153 1.92 17.51 8.43
N GLU A 154 3.21 17.33 8.57
CA GLU A 154 3.99 17.89 9.67
C GLU A 154 4.35 19.35 9.45
N ALA A 155 4.30 19.80 8.23
CA ALA A 155 4.65 21.17 7.89
C ALA A 155 3.61 22.17 8.38
N ALA A 156 2.55 21.70 8.91
CA ALA A 156 1.49 22.58 9.42
C ALA A 156 1.93 23.30 10.67
#